data_cae77a6ae80f40f48b9de9118e217844
#
_entry.id   cae77a6ae80f40f48b9de9118e217844
#
_cell.length_a   1.000
_cell.length_b   1.000
_cell.length_c   1.000
_cell.angle_alpha   90.00
_cell.angle_beta   90.00
_cell.angle_gamma   90.00
#
_symmetry.space_group_name_H-M   'P 1'
#
loop_
_entity.id
_entity.type
_entity.pdbx_description
1 polymer ?
#
loop_
_entity_poly.entity_id
_entity_poly.type
_entity_poly.pdbx_seq_one_letter_code
_entity_poly.pdbx_strand_id
1 'polypeptide(L)'
;YLLLLATNIFNYKKEKDVTSEREVELAYLISTKLEIDYSKVTDSMLREFFYIEHIDDVNERVSDKERKNENGRKKSLDDIKKIALTKISDEEVSSVNKEAAYIYYLMNKGYSYAEKIIKNKDVKEEEYAYISENIDSLSGFNTKLDWERIYLYGDTFKSILGNVSSDKQGIPKELANHYLELGYSLDDRVGISYLEYQYENYLKGTKAIYKVGDNNTYSLVSEGKRGNDIVLTIDIELQKRLESILTEEVLNTKYEANTGYYNRSFVVVSNPQTGEILAMSGKQVRKGDDGKYYVVDYTPGIVTLPVTPGSVVKGASILVGYKYNAIDIGTKLMDECIKIKNTPLKCSWRTMGLIDDVYALAYSSNVYQYKIAIKVGNGNYQYDKPLKISDDAFSKYRSMYASFGLGVKTGIDLPVESLGYSGKSKLSGHLLDYAIGQYDTYTPMQLSQYISTI
;
A
#
# COMPACT_ATOMS: atom_id res chain seq x y z
N TYR A 1 -16.03 4.57 0.68
CA TYR A 1 -14.76 4.34 1.37
C TYR A 1 -13.58 5.07 0.74
N LEU A 2 -13.56 5.20 -0.56
CA LEU A 2 -12.59 5.98 -1.31
C LEU A 2 -13.38 6.94 -2.19
N LEU A 3 -13.19 8.23 -1.99
CA LEU A 3 -13.82 9.24 -2.84
C LEU A 3 -12.81 9.77 -3.85
N LEU A 4 -13.28 9.94 -5.07
CA LEU A 4 -12.64 10.81 -6.05
C LEU A 4 -13.17 12.22 -5.80
N LEU A 5 -12.34 13.10 -5.28
CA LEU A 5 -12.68 14.51 -5.14
C LEU A 5 -12.14 15.26 -6.35
N ALA A 6 -13.00 15.94 -7.07
CA ALA A 6 -12.57 16.93 -8.06
C ALA A 6 -11.91 18.09 -7.30
N THR A 7 -10.68 18.39 -7.64
CA THR A 7 -9.94 19.52 -7.06
C THR A 7 -9.65 20.54 -8.16
N ASN A 8 -9.66 21.81 -7.80
CA ASN A 8 -9.18 22.87 -8.67
C ASN A 8 -7.70 23.08 -8.42
N ILE A 9 -6.92 23.28 -9.48
CA ILE A 9 -5.51 23.63 -9.40
C ILE A 9 -5.32 24.99 -10.04
N PHE A 10 -4.63 25.89 -9.36
CA PHE A 10 -4.16 27.14 -9.92
C PHE A 10 -2.72 26.97 -10.39
N ASN A 11 -2.49 27.17 -11.67
CA ASN A 11 -1.21 27.06 -12.30
C ASN A 11 -0.73 28.44 -12.76
N TYR A 12 0.59 28.58 -12.82
CA TYR A 12 1.25 29.71 -13.45
C TYR A 12 2.26 29.25 -14.49
N LYS A 13 2.22 29.85 -15.67
CA LYS A 13 3.21 29.66 -16.73
C LYS A 13 3.63 31.04 -17.25
N LYS A 14 4.93 31.38 -17.06
CA LYS A 14 5.46 32.67 -17.51
C LYS A 14 5.24 32.85 -19.00
N GLU A 15 4.62 33.94 -19.37
CA GLU A 15 4.49 34.39 -20.76
C GLU A 15 5.73 35.20 -21.17
N LYS A 16 6.03 35.29 -22.50
CA LYS A 16 7.25 35.88 -22.99
C LYS A 16 7.40 37.36 -22.62
N ASP A 17 6.30 38.07 -22.51
CA ASP A 17 6.28 39.53 -22.34
C ASP A 17 6.05 39.95 -20.86
N VAL A 18 6.02 39.01 -19.92
CA VAL A 18 5.81 39.28 -18.49
C VAL A 18 7.17 39.60 -17.86
N THR A 19 7.31 40.85 -17.35
CA THR A 19 8.49 41.31 -16.61
C THR A 19 8.46 40.84 -15.14
N SER A 20 9.62 40.95 -14.46
CA SER A 20 9.70 40.58 -13.04
C SER A 20 8.86 41.51 -12.16
N GLU A 21 8.74 42.79 -12.51
CA GLU A 21 7.87 43.76 -11.83
C GLU A 21 6.40 43.34 -11.94
N ARG A 22 5.98 42.89 -13.13
CA ARG A 22 4.62 42.39 -13.33
C ARG A 22 4.37 41.10 -12.54
N GLU A 23 5.35 40.22 -12.42
CA GLU A 23 5.25 39.03 -11.58
C GLU A 23 5.09 39.40 -10.07
N VAL A 24 5.76 40.43 -9.60
CA VAL A 24 5.62 40.98 -8.24
C VAL A 24 4.19 41.50 -8.03
N GLU A 25 3.67 42.34 -8.94
CA GLU A 25 2.33 42.87 -8.90
C GLU A 25 1.28 41.72 -8.83
N LEU A 26 1.45 40.71 -9.70
CA LEU A 26 0.59 39.53 -9.71
C LEU A 26 0.67 38.76 -8.39
N ALA A 27 1.86 38.59 -7.82
CA ALA A 27 2.04 37.92 -6.55
C ALA A 27 1.30 38.63 -5.41
N TYR A 28 1.36 39.95 -5.35
CA TYR A 28 0.58 40.76 -4.40
C TYR A 28 -0.94 40.62 -4.64
N LEU A 29 -1.37 40.76 -5.89
CA LEU A 29 -2.80 40.64 -6.22
C LEU A 29 -3.36 39.28 -5.81
N ILE A 30 -2.65 38.22 -6.18
CA ILE A 30 -3.04 36.84 -5.87
C ILE A 30 -3.02 36.56 -4.36
N SER A 31 -2.05 37.12 -3.60
CA SER A 31 -2.01 36.95 -2.15
C SER A 31 -3.23 37.56 -1.41
N THR A 32 -3.91 38.51 -2.04
CA THR A 32 -5.17 39.05 -1.47
C THR A 32 -6.40 38.21 -1.80
N LYS A 33 -6.28 37.24 -2.70
CA LYS A 33 -7.42 36.47 -3.25
C LYS A 33 -7.36 34.98 -2.95
N LEU A 34 -6.16 34.43 -2.77
CA LEU A 34 -5.95 33.04 -2.46
C LEU A 34 -5.41 32.90 -1.05
N GLU A 35 -5.96 31.97 -0.27
CA GLU A 35 -5.36 31.52 0.99
C GLU A 35 -4.29 30.49 0.68
N ILE A 36 -3.02 30.83 0.89
CA ILE A 36 -1.88 29.94 0.63
C ILE A 36 -1.13 29.65 1.94
N ASP A 37 -0.82 28.38 2.18
CA ASP A 37 0.07 27.97 3.26
C ASP A 37 1.50 28.40 2.96
N TYR A 38 1.94 29.45 3.60
CA TYR A 38 3.30 30.00 3.49
C TYR A 38 4.24 29.55 4.63
N SER A 39 3.89 28.50 5.36
CA SER A 39 4.73 27.95 6.44
C SER A 39 6.13 27.53 5.96
N LYS A 40 6.31 27.30 4.66
CA LYS A 40 7.58 26.95 4.01
C LYS A 40 8.41 28.14 3.52
N VAL A 41 7.97 29.37 3.79
CA VAL A 41 8.72 30.56 3.47
C VAL A 41 10.06 30.57 4.24
N THR A 42 11.13 30.88 3.54
CA THR A 42 12.47 31.02 4.11
C THR A 42 12.96 32.44 4.00
N ASP A 43 13.91 32.82 4.84
CA ASP A 43 14.58 34.13 4.79
C ASP A 43 15.18 34.43 3.40
N SER A 44 15.72 33.42 2.75
CA SER A 44 16.24 33.57 1.37
C SER A 44 15.14 33.94 0.38
N MET A 45 13.94 33.40 0.48
CA MET A 45 12.81 33.76 -0.40
C MET A 45 12.37 35.22 -0.15
N LEU A 46 12.35 35.65 1.10
CA LEU A 46 12.01 37.03 1.45
C LEU A 46 13.03 38.02 0.94
N ARG A 47 14.36 37.74 1.08
CA ARG A 47 15.44 38.58 0.54
C ARG A 47 15.40 38.64 -0.99
N GLU A 48 15.14 37.53 -1.65
CA GLU A 48 14.97 37.50 -3.12
C GLU A 48 13.81 38.37 -3.57
N PHE A 49 12.68 38.29 -2.89
CA PHE A 49 11.51 39.10 -3.22
C PHE A 49 11.75 40.57 -2.98
N PHE A 50 12.30 40.96 -1.81
CA PHE A 50 12.71 42.33 -1.52
C PHE A 50 13.69 42.88 -2.55
N TYR A 51 14.67 42.06 -2.96
CA TYR A 51 15.63 42.45 -3.97
C TYR A 51 14.97 42.79 -5.31
N ILE A 52 13.99 42.05 -5.76
CA ILE A 52 13.29 42.32 -7.02
C ILE A 52 12.45 43.59 -6.92
N GLU A 53 11.83 43.86 -5.78
CA GLU A 53 11.05 45.11 -5.54
C GLU A 53 11.95 46.35 -5.50
N HIS A 54 13.18 46.20 -5.03
CA HIS A 54 14.11 47.31 -4.79
C HIS A 54 15.44 47.11 -5.50
N ILE A 55 15.39 46.59 -6.74
CA ILE A 55 16.60 46.12 -7.46
C ILE A 55 17.68 47.17 -7.61
N ASP A 56 17.30 48.41 -7.94
CA ASP A 56 18.26 49.51 -8.14
C ASP A 56 18.87 49.95 -6.81
N ASP A 57 18.06 50.20 -5.78
CA ASP A 57 18.48 50.60 -4.45
C ASP A 57 19.44 49.57 -3.82
N VAL A 58 19.07 48.28 -3.85
CA VAL A 58 19.89 47.21 -3.26
C VAL A 58 21.20 47.03 -4.07
N ASN A 59 21.16 47.18 -5.39
CA ASN A 59 22.35 47.10 -6.21
C ASN A 59 23.31 48.32 -5.99
N GLU A 60 22.81 49.50 -5.69
CA GLU A 60 23.64 50.66 -5.34
C GLU A 60 24.43 50.46 -4.05
N ARG A 61 23.95 49.62 -3.14
CA ARG A 61 24.63 49.26 -1.88
C ARG A 61 25.88 48.38 -2.11
N VAL A 62 26.05 47.81 -3.29
CA VAL A 62 27.24 47.00 -3.66
C VAL A 62 28.33 47.94 -4.19
N SER A 63 29.40 48.14 -3.44
CA SER A 63 30.50 49.00 -3.78
C SER A 63 31.26 48.56 -5.04
N ASP A 64 31.93 49.50 -5.72
CA ASP A 64 32.73 49.20 -6.91
C ASP A 64 33.83 48.17 -6.68
N LYS A 65 34.35 48.10 -5.45
CA LYS A 65 35.35 47.10 -5.05
C LYS A 65 34.73 45.70 -5.00
N GLU A 66 33.52 45.53 -4.44
CA GLU A 66 32.81 44.28 -4.34
C GLU A 66 32.35 43.75 -5.70
N ARG A 67 32.13 44.64 -6.69
CA ARG A 67 31.78 44.28 -8.07
C ARG A 67 32.94 43.67 -8.87
N LYS A 68 34.16 43.68 -8.33
CA LYS A 68 35.36 43.12 -8.97
C LYS A 68 35.86 41.91 -8.22
N ASN A 69 36.47 40.96 -8.96
CA ASN A 69 37.17 39.84 -8.37
C ASN A 69 38.59 40.22 -7.92
N GLU A 70 39.34 39.30 -7.30
CA GLU A 70 40.71 39.51 -6.82
C GLU A 70 41.67 39.98 -7.95
N ASN A 71 41.38 39.67 -9.22
CA ASN A 71 42.16 40.06 -10.38
C ASN A 71 41.67 41.37 -11.02
N GLY A 72 40.78 42.13 -10.34
CA GLY A 72 40.25 43.41 -10.80
C GLY A 72 39.21 43.31 -11.95
N ARG A 73 38.79 42.09 -12.37
CA ARG A 73 37.78 41.89 -13.40
C ARG A 73 36.38 41.99 -12.80
N LYS A 74 35.39 42.47 -13.57
CA LYS A 74 33.97 42.52 -13.15
C LYS A 74 33.47 41.12 -12.86
N LYS A 75 32.76 40.95 -11.72
CA LYS A 75 32.02 39.73 -11.36
C LYS A 75 30.82 39.56 -12.29
N SER A 76 30.30 38.34 -12.36
CA SER A 76 29.04 38.05 -13.04
C SER A 76 27.86 38.78 -12.37
N LEU A 77 26.76 38.97 -13.10
CA LEU A 77 25.54 39.55 -12.53
C LEU A 77 25.01 38.72 -11.37
N ASP A 78 25.10 37.39 -11.47
CA ASP A 78 24.69 36.48 -10.40
C ASP A 78 25.53 36.61 -9.13
N ASP A 79 26.84 36.83 -9.27
CA ASP A 79 27.71 37.05 -8.12
C ASP A 79 27.47 38.43 -7.48
N ILE A 80 27.15 39.43 -8.28
CA ILE A 80 26.77 40.76 -7.78
C ILE A 80 25.43 40.65 -7.04
N LYS A 81 24.44 39.95 -7.60
CA LYS A 81 23.16 39.67 -6.94
C LYS A 81 23.35 38.98 -5.60
N LYS A 82 24.18 37.94 -5.53
CA LYS A 82 24.47 37.27 -4.26
C LYS A 82 25.03 38.23 -3.19
N ILE A 83 25.90 39.15 -3.57
CA ILE A 83 26.44 40.18 -2.67
C ILE A 83 25.32 41.15 -2.27
N ALA A 84 24.52 41.61 -3.23
CA ALA A 84 23.40 42.51 -2.99
C ALA A 84 22.41 41.97 -1.97
N LEU A 85 22.05 40.67 -2.07
CA LEU A 85 21.17 40.00 -1.13
C LEU A 85 21.70 40.02 0.32
N THR A 86 23.02 40.02 0.53
CA THR A 86 23.62 40.15 1.88
C THR A 86 23.56 41.59 2.44
N LYS A 87 23.23 42.59 1.61
CA LYS A 87 23.08 43.99 2.06
C LYS A 87 21.68 44.35 2.53
N ILE A 88 20.73 43.44 2.40
CA ILE A 88 19.37 43.61 2.87
C ILE A 88 19.34 43.31 4.37
N SER A 89 18.85 44.27 5.16
CA SER A 89 18.76 44.14 6.63
C SER A 89 17.62 43.19 7.06
N ASP A 90 17.69 42.70 8.28
CA ASP A 90 16.64 41.83 8.84
C ASP A 90 15.33 42.59 9.08
N GLU A 91 15.39 43.92 9.28
CA GLU A 91 14.23 44.79 9.38
C GLU A 91 13.50 44.89 8.02
N GLU A 92 14.25 45.05 6.92
CA GLU A 92 13.70 45.06 5.57
C GLU A 92 13.09 43.69 5.20
N VAL A 93 13.74 42.59 5.53
CA VAL A 93 13.19 41.24 5.35
C VAL A 93 11.89 41.06 6.13
N SER A 94 11.84 41.59 7.36
CA SER A 94 10.65 41.48 8.21
C SER A 94 9.44 42.27 7.69
N SER A 95 9.68 43.31 6.87
CA SER A 95 8.62 44.13 6.27
C SER A 95 7.96 43.48 5.05
N VAL A 96 8.57 42.43 4.46
CA VAL A 96 8.09 41.74 3.25
C VAL A 96 6.78 41.00 3.51
N ASN A 97 5.83 41.12 2.59
CA ASN A 97 4.63 40.29 2.60
C ASN A 97 4.98 38.83 2.30
N LYS A 98 4.86 37.97 3.31
CA LYS A 98 5.27 36.57 3.25
C LYS A 98 4.46 35.74 2.25
N GLU A 99 3.17 36.01 2.11
CA GLU A 99 2.31 35.34 1.15
C GLU A 99 2.69 35.70 -0.28
N ALA A 100 2.82 37.00 -0.58
CA ALA A 100 3.24 37.46 -1.91
C ALA A 100 4.63 36.92 -2.27
N ALA A 101 5.58 36.97 -1.35
CA ALA A 101 6.92 36.42 -1.56
C ALA A 101 6.90 34.92 -1.85
N TYR A 102 6.04 34.15 -1.15
CA TYR A 102 5.91 32.70 -1.41
C TYR A 102 5.26 32.42 -2.75
N ILE A 103 4.24 33.16 -3.14
CA ILE A 103 3.59 33.06 -4.46
C ILE A 103 4.63 33.38 -5.55
N TYR A 104 5.38 34.47 -5.42
CA TYR A 104 6.44 34.81 -6.35
C TYR A 104 7.48 33.72 -6.47
N TYR A 105 7.92 33.13 -5.36
CA TYR A 105 8.82 31.98 -5.36
C TYR A 105 8.22 30.79 -6.14
N LEU A 106 6.93 30.45 -5.90
CA LEU A 106 6.25 29.37 -6.62
C LEU A 106 6.17 29.65 -8.12
N MET A 107 5.90 30.89 -8.53
CA MET A 107 5.87 31.32 -9.93
C MET A 107 7.23 31.15 -10.63
N ASN A 108 8.34 31.33 -9.90
CA ASN A 108 9.69 31.31 -10.44
C ASN A 108 10.49 30.03 -10.15
N LYS A 109 9.92 29.05 -9.43
CA LYS A 109 10.60 27.82 -9.07
C LYS A 109 10.88 26.93 -10.28
N GLY A 110 12.15 26.57 -10.51
CA GLY A 110 12.56 25.64 -11.56
C GLY A 110 12.68 26.30 -12.94
N TYR A 111 12.36 25.57 -14.01
CA TYR A 111 12.51 26.08 -15.38
C TYR A 111 11.48 27.17 -15.69
N SER A 112 11.91 28.30 -16.19
CA SER A 112 11.12 29.53 -16.32
C SER A 112 9.80 29.38 -17.08
N TYR A 113 9.79 28.62 -18.16
CA TYR A 113 8.61 28.43 -19.02
C TYR A 113 7.81 27.15 -18.75
N ALA A 114 8.16 26.40 -17.70
CA ALA A 114 7.37 25.26 -17.28
C ALA A 114 6.12 25.74 -16.51
N GLU A 115 5.02 25.00 -16.64
CA GLU A 115 3.84 25.21 -15.83
C GLU A 115 4.15 24.91 -14.35
N LYS A 116 3.69 25.75 -13.44
CA LYS A 116 3.93 25.69 -12.02
C LYS A 116 2.63 25.68 -11.24
N ILE A 117 2.54 24.79 -10.27
CA ILE A 117 1.39 24.71 -9.38
C ILE A 117 1.54 25.80 -8.31
N ILE A 118 0.58 26.68 -8.23
CA ILE A 118 0.48 27.73 -7.21
C ILE A 118 -0.34 27.22 -6.01
N LYS A 119 -1.52 26.67 -6.24
CA LYS A 119 -2.37 26.06 -5.21
C LYS A 119 -3.11 24.86 -5.79
N ASN A 120 -3.11 23.73 -5.08
CA ASN A 120 -3.79 22.51 -5.50
C ASN A 120 -4.50 21.78 -4.34
N LYS A 121 -4.61 22.42 -3.17
CA LYS A 121 -5.32 21.89 -2.01
C LYS A 121 -6.19 22.96 -1.42
N ASP A 122 -7.33 22.55 -0.86
CA ASP A 122 -8.26 23.42 -0.17
C ASP A 122 -8.64 24.66 -1.00
N VAL A 123 -8.81 24.48 -2.33
CA VAL A 123 -9.21 25.55 -3.24
C VAL A 123 -10.70 25.84 -3.04
N LYS A 124 -11.02 27.07 -2.62
CA LYS A 124 -12.39 27.53 -2.41
C LYS A 124 -13.08 27.88 -3.75
N GLU A 125 -14.39 27.75 -3.80
CA GLU A 125 -15.18 28.12 -4.97
C GLU A 125 -15.01 29.59 -5.37
N GLU A 126 -14.92 30.49 -4.40
CA GLU A 126 -14.71 31.93 -4.61
C GLU A 126 -13.33 32.23 -5.22
N GLU A 127 -12.30 31.51 -4.79
CA GLU A 127 -10.96 31.62 -5.37
C GLU A 127 -10.94 31.14 -6.84
N TYR A 128 -11.63 30.02 -7.09
CA TYR A 128 -11.76 29.48 -8.45
C TYR A 128 -12.52 30.44 -9.37
N ALA A 129 -13.64 30.98 -8.91
CA ALA A 129 -14.43 31.96 -9.65
C ALA A 129 -13.58 33.18 -9.97
N TYR A 130 -12.87 33.75 -8.98
CA TYR A 130 -12.00 34.90 -9.17
C TYR A 130 -10.95 34.70 -10.26
N ILE A 131 -10.20 33.60 -10.18
CA ILE A 131 -9.13 33.31 -11.19
C ILE A 131 -9.74 33.07 -12.56
N SER A 132 -10.85 32.30 -12.65
CA SER A 132 -11.49 31.98 -13.92
C SER A 132 -12.11 33.20 -14.62
N GLU A 133 -12.69 34.11 -13.88
CA GLU A 133 -13.32 35.34 -14.39
C GLU A 133 -12.29 36.40 -14.78
N ASN A 134 -11.09 36.37 -14.18
CA ASN A 134 -10.06 37.38 -14.41
C ASN A 134 -8.84 36.86 -15.20
N ILE A 135 -8.96 35.71 -15.86
CA ILE A 135 -7.83 35.01 -16.49
C ILE A 135 -7.07 35.90 -17.50
N ASP A 136 -7.80 36.76 -18.24
CA ASP A 136 -7.22 37.67 -19.23
C ASP A 136 -6.35 38.78 -18.57
N SER A 137 -6.64 39.15 -17.32
CA SER A 137 -5.89 40.17 -16.57
C SER A 137 -4.77 39.56 -15.72
N LEU A 138 -4.82 38.25 -15.47
CA LEU A 138 -3.88 37.49 -14.64
C LEU A 138 -2.87 36.77 -15.53
N SER A 139 -2.09 37.52 -16.31
CA SER A 139 -1.12 37.00 -17.29
C SER A 139 -0.34 35.78 -16.76
N GLY A 140 -0.48 34.64 -17.44
CA GLY A 140 0.19 33.40 -17.09
C GLY A 140 -0.52 32.53 -16.05
N PHE A 141 -1.51 33.05 -15.30
CA PHE A 141 -2.34 32.22 -14.42
C PHE A 141 -3.40 31.45 -15.19
N ASN A 142 -3.70 30.24 -14.72
CA ASN A 142 -4.75 29.39 -15.31
C ASN A 142 -5.36 28.50 -14.23
N THR A 143 -6.56 28.00 -14.50
CA THR A 143 -7.24 27.01 -13.67
C THR A 143 -7.26 25.67 -14.38
N LYS A 144 -7.10 24.59 -13.61
CA LYS A 144 -7.18 23.22 -14.11
C LYS A 144 -7.99 22.37 -13.15
N LEU A 145 -8.88 21.56 -13.68
CA LEU A 145 -9.56 20.53 -12.90
C LEU A 145 -8.61 19.34 -12.71
N ASP A 146 -8.55 18.86 -11.50
CA ASP A 146 -7.81 17.68 -11.13
C ASP A 146 -8.65 16.78 -10.22
N TRP A 147 -8.12 15.69 -9.75
CA TRP A 147 -8.80 14.79 -8.84
C TRP A 147 -7.83 14.24 -7.78
N GLU A 148 -8.36 13.94 -6.61
CA GLU A 148 -7.60 13.35 -5.51
C GLU A 148 -8.37 12.15 -4.94
N ARG A 149 -7.63 11.11 -4.51
CA ARG A 149 -8.18 9.98 -3.76
C ARG A 149 -8.21 10.32 -2.28
N ILE A 150 -9.40 10.35 -1.70
CA ILE A 150 -9.59 10.59 -0.27
C ILE A 150 -9.96 9.29 0.43
N TYR A 151 -9.19 8.95 1.46
CA TYR A 151 -9.45 7.81 2.34
C TYR A 151 -10.33 8.30 3.51
N LEU A 152 -11.64 8.15 3.39
CA LEU A 152 -12.63 8.67 4.36
C LEU A 152 -12.43 8.15 5.78
N TYR A 153 -11.85 6.98 5.93
CA TYR A 153 -11.60 6.35 7.22
C TYR A 153 -10.11 6.28 7.57
N GLY A 154 -9.33 7.22 7.04
CA GLY A 154 -7.89 7.30 7.30
C GLY A 154 -7.16 6.03 6.88
N ASP A 155 -6.44 5.42 7.80
CA ASP A 155 -5.62 4.23 7.52
C ASP A 155 -6.41 2.91 7.59
N THR A 156 -7.69 2.94 7.97
CA THR A 156 -8.54 1.74 8.01
C THR A 156 -8.64 1.11 6.63
N PHE A 157 -8.23 -0.16 6.51
CA PHE A 157 -8.25 -0.95 5.28
C PHE A 157 -7.44 -0.38 4.10
N LYS A 158 -6.71 0.70 4.32
CA LYS A 158 -6.00 1.46 3.27
C LYS A 158 -5.00 0.61 2.48
N SER A 159 -4.27 -0.28 3.14
CA SER A 159 -3.27 -1.14 2.49
C SER A 159 -3.87 -2.12 1.48
N ILE A 160 -5.15 -2.45 1.60
CA ILE A 160 -5.89 -3.31 0.65
C ILE A 160 -6.64 -2.47 -0.39
N LEU A 161 -7.12 -1.30 -0.04
CA LEU A 161 -7.64 -0.35 -1.05
C LEU A 161 -6.55 -0.06 -2.09
N GLY A 162 -5.32 0.07 -1.65
CA GLY A 162 -4.18 0.31 -2.53
C GLY A 162 -3.94 1.79 -2.78
N ASN A 163 -3.05 2.08 -3.71
CA ASN A 163 -2.62 3.42 -4.04
C ASN A 163 -2.73 3.70 -5.53
N VAL A 164 -2.87 4.99 -5.84
CA VAL A 164 -2.77 5.55 -7.19
C VAL A 164 -1.42 6.26 -7.32
N SER A 165 -0.82 6.23 -8.49
CA SER A 165 0.42 6.97 -8.75
C SER A 165 0.18 8.49 -8.66
N SER A 166 1.22 9.25 -8.32
CA SER A 166 1.13 10.70 -8.31
C SER A 166 1.24 11.29 -9.72
N ASP A 167 0.82 12.55 -9.88
CA ASP A 167 0.97 13.33 -11.11
C ASP A 167 2.43 13.42 -11.59
N LYS A 168 3.39 13.48 -10.66
CA LYS A 168 4.83 13.53 -10.99
C LYS A 168 5.40 12.17 -11.36
N GLN A 169 4.82 11.09 -10.85
CA GLN A 169 5.27 9.74 -11.10
C GLN A 169 4.71 9.21 -12.42
N GLY A 170 3.47 9.59 -12.77
CA GLY A 170 2.76 8.98 -13.89
C GLY A 170 2.68 7.46 -13.76
N ILE A 171 2.74 6.75 -14.87
CA ILE A 171 2.74 5.28 -14.89
C ILE A 171 4.12 4.76 -14.46
N PRO A 172 4.21 3.91 -13.40
CA PRO A 172 5.45 3.23 -13.04
C PRO A 172 6.02 2.41 -14.21
N LYS A 173 7.34 2.41 -14.35
CA LYS A 173 8.03 1.73 -15.47
C LYS A 173 7.66 0.26 -15.59
N GLU A 174 7.47 -0.41 -14.47
CA GLU A 174 7.12 -1.83 -14.39
C GLU A 174 5.72 -2.13 -14.93
N LEU A 175 4.83 -1.15 -14.88
CA LEU A 175 3.44 -1.23 -15.33
C LEU A 175 3.21 -0.57 -16.70
N ALA A 176 4.23 0.06 -17.28
CA ALA A 176 4.08 0.89 -18.48
C ALA A 176 3.48 0.11 -19.65
N ASN A 177 3.97 -1.08 -19.97
CA ASN A 177 3.45 -1.89 -21.08
C ASN A 177 1.96 -2.22 -20.87
N HIS A 178 1.58 -2.63 -19.67
CA HIS A 178 0.19 -2.96 -19.33
C HIS A 178 -0.75 -1.77 -19.54
N TYR A 179 -0.39 -0.58 -19.05
CA TYR A 179 -1.26 0.58 -19.14
C TYR A 179 -1.25 1.24 -20.53
N LEU A 180 -0.14 1.23 -21.23
CA LEU A 180 -0.08 1.73 -22.62
C LEU A 180 -0.96 0.89 -23.56
N GLU A 181 -0.97 -0.44 -23.40
CA GLU A 181 -1.90 -1.33 -24.14
C GLU A 181 -3.37 -1.03 -23.85
N LEU A 182 -3.68 -0.55 -22.64
CA LEU A 182 -5.02 -0.10 -22.24
C LEU A 182 -5.34 1.34 -22.71
N GLY A 183 -4.44 2.00 -23.44
CA GLY A 183 -4.63 3.32 -24.01
C GLY A 183 -4.39 4.49 -23.04
N TYR A 184 -3.60 4.28 -22.01
CA TYR A 184 -3.14 5.36 -21.13
C TYR A 184 -1.91 6.06 -21.72
N SER A 185 -1.68 7.29 -21.27
CA SER A 185 -0.43 8.04 -21.51
C SER A 185 0.52 7.86 -20.32
N LEU A 186 1.84 8.01 -20.54
CA LEU A 186 2.85 7.81 -19.50
C LEU A 186 2.71 8.73 -18.28
N ASP A 187 2.10 9.88 -18.46
CA ASP A 187 1.82 10.88 -17.44
C ASP A 187 0.48 10.66 -16.71
N ASP A 188 -0.31 9.66 -17.12
CA ASP A 188 -1.56 9.34 -16.44
C ASP A 188 -1.33 8.75 -15.06
N ARG A 189 -2.18 9.14 -14.11
CA ARG A 189 -2.26 8.53 -12.79
C ARG A 189 -3.09 7.25 -12.88
N VAL A 190 -2.55 6.17 -12.33
CA VAL A 190 -3.13 4.82 -12.41
C VAL A 190 -3.07 4.12 -11.08
N GLY A 191 -3.95 3.17 -10.84
CA GLY A 191 -3.85 2.25 -9.70
C GLY A 191 -2.56 1.44 -9.77
N ILE A 192 -1.78 1.46 -8.67
CA ILE A 192 -0.45 0.80 -8.63
C ILE A 192 -0.38 -0.36 -7.66
N SER A 193 -1.42 -0.58 -6.86
CA SER A 193 -1.44 -1.68 -5.90
C SER A 193 -2.86 -2.09 -5.51
N TYR A 194 -3.02 -3.33 -5.11
CA TYR A 194 -4.23 -3.96 -4.57
C TYR A 194 -5.51 -3.63 -5.33
N LEU A 195 -6.58 -3.16 -4.68
CA LEU A 195 -7.89 -2.94 -5.32
C LEU A 195 -7.85 -1.82 -6.36
N GLU A 196 -7.08 -0.74 -6.16
CA GLU A 196 -6.90 0.30 -7.17
C GLU A 196 -6.29 -0.27 -8.46
N TYR A 197 -5.26 -1.12 -8.35
CA TYR A 197 -4.67 -1.80 -9.52
C TYR A 197 -5.61 -2.84 -10.11
N GLN A 198 -6.23 -3.67 -9.27
CA GLN A 198 -7.09 -4.78 -9.69
C GLN A 198 -8.30 -4.30 -10.49
N TYR A 199 -8.88 -3.19 -10.06
CA TYR A 199 -10.12 -2.65 -10.62
C TYR A 199 -9.93 -1.41 -11.49
N GLU A 200 -8.71 -1.05 -11.86
CA GLU A 200 -8.40 0.14 -12.66
C GLU A 200 -9.28 0.23 -13.93
N ASN A 201 -9.48 -0.89 -14.63
CA ASN A 201 -10.31 -0.94 -15.84
C ASN A 201 -11.77 -0.51 -15.61
N TYR A 202 -12.28 -0.66 -14.40
CA TYR A 202 -13.62 -0.22 -14.01
C TYR A 202 -13.62 1.19 -13.44
N LEU A 203 -12.56 1.53 -12.70
CA LEU A 203 -12.40 2.84 -12.07
C LEU A 203 -11.99 3.94 -13.05
N LYS A 204 -11.42 3.56 -14.19
CA LYS A 204 -10.99 4.45 -15.26
C LYS A 204 -12.14 5.25 -15.81
N GLY A 205 -12.01 6.59 -15.79
CA GLY A 205 -12.85 7.49 -16.59
C GLY A 205 -12.35 7.62 -18.02
N THR A 206 -13.10 8.32 -18.86
CA THR A 206 -12.65 8.76 -20.18
C THR A 206 -12.40 10.26 -20.16
N LYS A 207 -11.29 10.70 -20.77
CA LYS A 207 -10.96 12.13 -20.87
C LYS A 207 -11.86 12.82 -21.88
N ALA A 208 -12.20 14.09 -21.62
CA ALA A 208 -12.78 14.95 -22.63
C ALA A 208 -11.75 15.19 -23.75
N ILE A 209 -12.21 15.18 -24.99
CA ILE A 209 -11.37 15.43 -26.17
C ILE A 209 -11.78 16.77 -26.78
N TYR A 210 -10.81 17.66 -26.91
CA TYR A 210 -10.98 18.95 -27.54
C TYR A 210 -10.16 19.02 -28.83
N LYS A 211 -10.72 19.63 -29.85
CA LYS A 211 -9.97 20.01 -31.06
C LYS A 211 -9.52 21.45 -30.94
N VAL A 212 -8.24 21.68 -31.17
CA VAL A 212 -7.69 23.02 -31.27
C VAL A 212 -7.96 23.58 -32.66
N GLY A 213 -8.68 24.68 -32.72
CA GLY A 213 -8.93 25.43 -33.95
C GLY A 213 -7.96 26.59 -34.13
N ASP A 214 -8.21 27.41 -35.15
CA ASP A 214 -7.44 28.63 -35.41
C ASP A 214 -7.60 29.63 -34.23
N ASN A 215 -6.55 30.38 -33.91
CA ASN A 215 -6.49 31.35 -32.81
C ASN A 215 -6.66 30.75 -31.41
N ASN A 216 -6.16 29.51 -31.19
CA ASN A 216 -6.26 28.81 -29.90
C ASN A 216 -7.70 28.60 -29.40
N THR A 217 -8.67 28.54 -30.28
CA THR A 217 -10.03 28.17 -29.91
C THR A 217 -10.13 26.67 -29.67
N TYR A 218 -10.89 26.26 -28.67
CA TYR A 218 -11.09 24.86 -28.31
C TYR A 218 -12.55 24.48 -28.59
N SER A 219 -12.75 23.46 -29.38
CA SER A 219 -14.11 22.88 -29.60
C SER A 219 -14.15 21.48 -28.98
N LEU A 220 -15.16 21.21 -28.15
CA LEU A 220 -15.37 19.92 -27.55
C LEU A 220 -15.72 18.89 -28.63
N VAL A 221 -14.97 17.82 -28.71
CA VAL A 221 -15.21 16.68 -29.64
C VAL A 221 -15.92 15.55 -28.93
N SER A 222 -15.55 15.27 -27.70
CA SER A 222 -16.13 14.22 -26.87
C SER A 222 -16.10 14.63 -25.40
N GLU A 223 -17.22 14.44 -24.71
CA GLU A 223 -17.27 14.65 -23.25
C GLU A 223 -16.49 13.57 -22.50
N GLY A 224 -15.84 13.98 -21.41
CA GLY A 224 -15.27 13.05 -20.45
C GLY A 224 -16.37 12.33 -19.69
N LYS A 225 -16.11 11.08 -19.31
CA LYS A 225 -17.02 10.30 -18.44
C LYS A 225 -16.26 9.82 -17.21
N ARG A 226 -16.93 9.89 -16.07
CA ARG A 226 -16.44 9.31 -14.82
C ARG A 226 -16.38 7.78 -14.95
N GLY A 227 -15.41 7.14 -14.31
CA GLY A 227 -15.36 5.69 -14.15
C GLY A 227 -16.46 5.15 -13.23
N ASN A 228 -16.54 3.84 -13.14
CA ASN A 228 -17.53 3.16 -12.30
C ASN A 228 -17.15 3.20 -10.84
N ASP A 229 -18.14 3.03 -9.97
CA ASP A 229 -17.93 2.80 -8.54
C ASP A 229 -17.75 1.31 -8.26
N ILE A 230 -16.92 0.97 -7.30
CA ILE A 230 -16.75 -0.40 -6.81
C ILE A 230 -17.35 -0.48 -5.41
N VAL A 231 -18.29 -1.41 -5.22
CA VAL A 231 -18.88 -1.70 -3.92
C VAL A 231 -18.22 -2.96 -3.35
N LEU A 232 -17.59 -2.83 -2.19
CA LEU A 232 -16.93 -3.93 -1.51
C LEU A 232 -17.90 -4.64 -0.56
N THR A 233 -17.65 -5.92 -0.27
CA THR A 233 -18.38 -6.70 0.73
C THR A 233 -17.96 -6.36 2.17
N ILE A 234 -16.93 -5.54 2.33
CA ILE A 234 -16.40 -5.11 3.63
C ILE A 234 -17.42 -4.26 4.40
N ASP A 235 -17.78 -4.71 5.59
CA ASP A 235 -18.52 -3.92 6.57
C ASP A 235 -17.52 -3.00 7.31
N ILE A 236 -17.67 -1.68 7.14
CA ILE A 236 -16.69 -0.72 7.66
C ILE A 236 -16.68 -0.65 9.18
N GLU A 237 -17.81 -0.79 9.83
CA GLU A 237 -17.86 -0.73 11.29
C GLU A 237 -17.24 -2.00 11.90
N LEU A 238 -17.50 -3.15 11.30
CA LEU A 238 -16.83 -4.39 11.66
C LEU A 238 -15.30 -4.30 11.40
N GLN A 239 -14.89 -3.74 10.27
CA GLN A 239 -13.48 -3.56 9.93
C GLN A 239 -12.75 -2.67 10.94
N LYS A 240 -13.32 -1.50 11.27
CA LYS A 240 -12.74 -0.60 12.28
C LYS A 240 -12.61 -1.28 13.65
N ARG A 241 -13.67 -1.98 14.06
CA ARG A 241 -13.67 -2.67 15.35
C ARG A 241 -12.65 -3.81 15.38
N LEU A 242 -12.56 -4.57 14.30
CA LEU A 242 -11.58 -5.64 14.14
C LEU A 242 -10.14 -5.08 14.23
N GLU A 243 -9.83 -4.01 13.50
CA GLU A 243 -8.50 -3.40 13.53
C GLU A 243 -8.13 -2.87 14.92
N SER A 244 -9.08 -2.25 15.62
CA SER A 244 -8.88 -1.76 16.98
C SER A 244 -8.54 -2.91 17.94
N ILE A 245 -9.37 -3.96 17.95
CA ILE A 245 -9.18 -5.14 18.81
C ILE A 245 -7.84 -5.80 18.48
N LEU A 246 -7.57 -6.05 17.21
CA LEU A 246 -6.34 -6.76 16.81
C LEU A 246 -5.08 -5.96 17.16
N THR A 247 -5.12 -4.63 17.05
CA THR A 247 -4.00 -3.76 17.42
C THR A 247 -3.72 -3.85 18.93
N GLU A 248 -4.76 -3.80 19.75
CA GLU A 248 -4.66 -3.91 21.20
C GLU A 248 -4.14 -5.28 21.63
N GLU A 249 -4.76 -6.36 21.14
CA GLU A 249 -4.43 -7.74 21.55
C GLU A 249 -3.04 -8.17 21.08
N VAL A 250 -2.61 -7.76 19.90
CA VAL A 250 -1.26 -8.07 19.39
C VAL A 250 -0.20 -7.40 20.26
N LEU A 251 -0.45 -6.16 20.71
CA LEU A 251 0.47 -5.46 21.60
C LEU A 251 0.47 -6.05 23.00
N ASN A 252 -0.70 -6.32 23.57
CA ASN A 252 -0.84 -6.93 24.88
C ASN A 252 -0.15 -8.30 24.94
N THR A 253 -0.43 -9.17 23.98
CA THR A 253 0.21 -10.49 23.86
C THR A 253 1.71 -10.39 23.76
N LYS A 254 2.27 -9.36 23.10
CA LYS A 254 3.72 -9.20 22.99
C LYS A 254 4.42 -8.97 24.33
N TYR A 255 3.73 -8.39 25.30
CA TYR A 255 4.26 -8.17 26.64
C TYR A 255 4.10 -9.37 27.58
N GLU A 256 3.42 -10.44 27.17
CA GLU A 256 3.31 -11.68 27.96
C GLU A 256 4.62 -12.47 27.98
N ALA A 257 4.73 -13.41 28.92
CA ALA A 257 5.88 -14.30 29.02
C ALA A 257 5.95 -15.27 27.83
N ASN A 258 7.16 -15.66 27.44
CA ASN A 258 7.43 -16.63 26.36
C ASN A 258 6.96 -16.22 24.95
N THR A 259 6.78 -14.94 24.69
CA THR A 259 6.35 -14.39 23.39
C THR A 259 7.50 -13.95 22.48
N GLY A 260 8.74 -14.44 22.72
CA GLY A 260 9.93 -14.03 21.96
C GLY A 260 9.75 -14.10 20.44
N TYR A 261 9.13 -15.16 19.94
CA TYR A 261 8.86 -15.38 18.52
C TYR A 261 7.54 -14.81 18.03
N TYR A 262 6.65 -14.35 18.91
CA TYR A 262 5.38 -13.74 18.53
C TYR A 262 5.60 -12.32 18.05
N ASN A 263 5.17 -12.04 16.80
CA ASN A 263 5.35 -10.72 16.22
C ASN A 263 4.21 -10.30 15.27
N ARG A 264 3.20 -11.14 15.05
CA ARG A 264 2.09 -10.80 14.15
C ARG A 264 0.87 -11.67 14.38
N SER A 265 -0.30 -11.16 14.01
CA SER A 265 -1.55 -11.91 13.94
C SER A 265 -2.37 -11.46 12.74
N PHE A 266 -3.24 -12.37 12.27
CA PHE A 266 -4.12 -12.17 11.14
C PHE A 266 -5.53 -12.63 11.51
N VAL A 267 -6.52 -11.88 11.04
CA VAL A 267 -7.94 -12.24 11.17
C VAL A 267 -8.63 -12.03 9.83
N VAL A 268 -9.45 -13.00 9.44
CA VAL A 268 -10.36 -12.92 8.29
C VAL A 268 -11.74 -13.26 8.80
N VAL A 269 -12.72 -12.42 8.52
CA VAL A 269 -14.14 -12.63 8.80
C VAL A 269 -14.85 -12.79 7.46
N SER A 270 -15.39 -13.98 7.21
CA SER A 270 -16.08 -14.31 5.97
C SER A 270 -17.47 -14.88 6.22
N ASN A 271 -18.35 -14.71 5.24
CA ASN A 271 -19.62 -15.41 5.19
C ASN A 271 -19.39 -16.76 4.46
N PRO A 272 -19.48 -17.92 5.16
CA PRO A 272 -19.17 -19.21 4.54
C PRO A 272 -20.19 -19.63 3.47
N GLN A 273 -21.42 -19.07 3.46
CA GLN A 273 -22.44 -19.38 2.46
C GLN A 273 -22.26 -18.61 1.16
N THR A 274 -21.75 -17.39 1.22
CA THR A 274 -21.61 -16.51 0.03
C THR A 274 -20.16 -16.39 -0.44
N GLY A 275 -19.19 -16.67 0.44
CA GLY A 275 -17.77 -16.44 0.19
C GLY A 275 -17.33 -14.98 0.38
N GLU A 276 -18.24 -14.10 0.77
CA GLU A 276 -17.93 -12.68 1.00
C GLU A 276 -16.96 -12.49 2.15
N ILE A 277 -15.94 -11.64 1.95
CA ILE A 277 -15.06 -11.17 3.01
C ILE A 277 -15.71 -9.93 3.63
N LEU A 278 -16.11 -10.04 4.88
CA LEU A 278 -16.78 -8.97 5.63
C LEU A 278 -15.81 -8.05 6.34
N ALA A 279 -14.69 -8.58 6.81
CA ALA A 279 -13.56 -7.82 7.36
C ALA A 279 -12.28 -8.65 7.32
N MET A 280 -11.13 -8.01 7.20
CA MET A 280 -9.84 -8.67 7.35
C MET A 280 -8.77 -7.70 7.85
N SER A 281 -7.91 -8.15 8.74
CA SER A 281 -6.81 -7.35 9.28
C SER A 281 -5.60 -8.21 9.62
N GLY A 282 -4.43 -7.68 9.35
CA GLY A 282 -3.16 -8.22 9.79
C GLY A 282 -2.37 -7.12 10.51
N LYS A 283 -1.81 -7.45 11.67
CA LYS A 283 -1.00 -6.52 12.46
C LYS A 283 0.36 -7.15 12.80
N GLN A 284 1.40 -6.36 12.74
CA GLN A 284 2.76 -6.76 13.09
C GLN A 284 3.32 -5.88 14.19
N VAL A 285 3.92 -6.51 15.22
CA VAL A 285 4.67 -5.80 16.26
C VAL A 285 6.09 -5.54 15.76
N ARG A 286 6.55 -4.31 15.96
CA ARG A 286 7.93 -3.89 15.76
C ARG A 286 8.48 -3.27 17.05
N LYS A 287 9.79 -3.28 17.18
CA LYS A 287 10.48 -2.62 18.28
C LYS A 287 11.09 -1.32 17.77
N GLY A 288 10.81 -0.21 18.45
CA GLY A 288 11.40 1.08 18.16
C GLY A 288 12.81 1.23 18.69
N ASP A 289 13.49 2.30 18.28
CA ASP A 289 14.83 2.65 18.75
C ASP A 289 14.85 2.99 20.26
N ASP A 290 13.72 3.43 20.80
CA ASP A 290 13.48 3.65 22.24
C ASP A 290 13.27 2.34 23.03
N GLY A 291 13.31 1.20 22.36
CA GLY A 291 13.12 -0.12 22.96
C GLY A 291 11.67 -0.53 23.19
N LYS A 292 10.68 0.34 22.93
CA LYS A 292 9.25 0.05 23.06
C LYS A 292 8.70 -0.68 21.84
N TYR A 293 7.65 -1.46 22.06
CA TYR A 293 6.92 -2.11 20.99
C TYR A 293 5.81 -1.19 20.45
N TYR A 294 5.63 -1.22 19.14
CA TYR A 294 4.53 -0.57 18.44
C TYR A 294 3.96 -1.50 17.37
N VAL A 295 2.73 -1.25 16.96
CA VAL A 295 2.00 -2.07 15.99
C VAL A 295 1.92 -1.33 14.65
N VAL A 296 2.16 -2.06 13.56
CA VAL A 296 2.00 -1.58 12.20
C VAL A 296 0.99 -2.45 11.46
N ASP A 297 0.33 -1.86 10.46
CA ASP A 297 -0.51 -2.63 9.55
C ASP A 297 0.31 -3.64 8.76
N TYR A 298 -0.22 -4.85 8.65
CA TYR A 298 0.35 -5.95 7.87
C TYR A 298 -0.75 -6.78 7.18
N THR A 299 -1.89 -6.16 6.89
CA THR A 299 -3.07 -6.79 6.28
C THR A 299 -2.76 -7.49 4.96
N PRO A 300 -1.89 -6.97 4.07
CA PRO A 300 -1.47 -7.70 2.88
C PRO A 300 -0.85 -9.08 3.14
N GLY A 301 -0.30 -9.31 4.33
CA GLY A 301 0.20 -10.61 4.75
C GLY A 301 -0.83 -11.73 4.75
N ILE A 302 -2.11 -11.39 4.81
CA ILE A 302 -3.22 -12.36 4.75
C ILE A 302 -3.16 -13.18 3.46
N VAL A 303 -2.81 -12.57 2.35
CA VAL A 303 -2.74 -13.22 1.03
C VAL A 303 -1.32 -13.51 0.56
N THR A 304 -0.31 -12.87 1.16
CA THR A 304 1.08 -12.97 0.67
C THR A 304 2.02 -13.76 1.58
N LEU A 305 1.68 -13.94 2.88
CA LEU A 305 2.55 -14.59 3.84
C LEU A 305 2.10 -16.02 4.13
N PRO A 306 2.79 -17.06 3.63
CA PRO A 306 2.48 -18.43 4.02
C PRO A 306 3.03 -18.72 5.42
N VAL A 307 2.22 -19.41 6.21
CA VAL A 307 2.53 -19.85 7.57
C VAL A 307 2.31 -21.35 7.71
N THR A 308 2.98 -21.96 8.66
CA THR A 308 2.77 -23.35 9.04
C THR A 308 1.40 -23.47 9.73
N PRO A 309 0.42 -24.23 9.19
CA PRO A 309 -0.95 -24.21 9.69
C PRO A 309 -1.12 -24.94 11.02
N GLY A 310 -0.24 -25.90 11.32
CA GLY A 310 -0.37 -26.73 12.50
C GLY A 310 -1.66 -27.56 12.52
N SER A 311 -2.20 -27.80 13.69
CA SER A 311 -3.34 -28.71 13.91
C SER A 311 -4.65 -28.31 13.23
N VAL A 312 -4.75 -27.12 12.66
CA VAL A 312 -5.94 -26.68 11.90
C VAL A 312 -6.27 -27.63 10.76
N VAL A 313 -5.27 -28.22 10.09
CA VAL A 313 -5.49 -29.12 8.95
C VAL A 313 -5.89 -30.56 9.32
N LYS A 314 -5.96 -30.90 10.60
CA LYS A 314 -6.26 -32.29 11.03
C LYS A 314 -7.63 -32.78 10.60
N GLY A 315 -8.61 -31.89 10.44
CA GLY A 315 -9.89 -32.24 9.84
C GLY A 315 -9.73 -32.81 8.44
N ALA A 316 -9.02 -32.09 7.56
CA ALA A 316 -8.70 -32.55 6.23
C ALA A 316 -7.86 -33.84 6.23
N SER A 317 -6.92 -34.00 7.20
CA SER A 317 -6.12 -35.20 7.34
C SER A 317 -6.96 -36.45 7.63
N ILE A 318 -8.00 -36.34 8.47
CA ILE A 318 -8.95 -37.45 8.69
C ILE A 318 -9.69 -37.79 7.41
N LEU A 319 -10.15 -36.78 6.68
CA LEU A 319 -10.85 -36.97 5.41
C LEU A 319 -9.93 -37.63 4.34
N VAL A 320 -8.60 -37.38 4.36
CA VAL A 320 -7.64 -38.17 3.57
C VAL A 320 -7.70 -39.64 3.97
N GLY A 321 -7.76 -39.92 5.28
CA GLY A 321 -7.90 -41.31 5.81
C GLY A 321 -9.10 -42.02 5.27
N TYR A 322 -10.26 -41.41 5.27
CA TYR A 322 -11.50 -41.95 4.71
C TYR A 322 -11.43 -42.15 3.18
N LYS A 323 -10.99 -41.10 2.46
CA LYS A 323 -10.94 -41.14 1.00
C LYS A 323 -10.05 -42.25 0.44
N TYR A 324 -8.98 -42.57 1.13
CA TYR A 324 -8.04 -43.60 0.71
C TYR A 324 -8.18 -44.91 1.52
N ASN A 325 -9.31 -45.14 2.18
CA ASN A 325 -9.63 -46.34 2.93
C ASN A 325 -8.57 -46.74 3.96
N ALA A 326 -7.89 -45.76 4.55
CA ALA A 326 -6.93 -45.98 5.63
C ALA A 326 -7.62 -46.18 6.98
N ILE A 327 -8.79 -45.56 7.15
CA ILE A 327 -9.71 -45.70 8.31
C ILE A 327 -11.15 -45.59 7.83
N ASP A 328 -12.06 -46.14 8.59
CA ASP A 328 -13.50 -45.92 8.52
C ASP A 328 -13.95 -44.99 9.67
N ILE A 329 -15.17 -44.43 9.59
CA ILE A 329 -15.74 -43.58 10.64
C ILE A 329 -15.80 -44.41 11.94
N GLY A 330 -15.33 -43.82 13.04
CA GLY A 330 -15.28 -44.47 14.35
C GLY A 330 -14.11 -45.47 14.51
N THR A 331 -13.18 -45.56 13.55
CA THR A 331 -11.99 -46.43 13.71
C THR A 331 -11.22 -46.06 14.96
N LYS A 332 -10.95 -47.01 15.82
CA LYS A 332 -10.17 -46.82 17.04
C LYS A 332 -8.70 -47.14 16.80
N LEU A 333 -7.83 -46.21 17.16
CA LEU A 333 -6.36 -46.37 17.12
C LEU A 333 -5.76 -46.04 18.48
N MET A 334 -4.70 -46.79 18.87
CA MET A 334 -3.97 -46.53 20.10
C MET A 334 -3.10 -45.28 19.94
N ASP A 335 -3.30 -44.28 20.80
CA ASP A 335 -2.46 -43.09 20.90
C ASP A 335 -1.22 -43.39 21.76
N GLU A 336 -0.19 -43.90 21.13
CA GLU A 336 1.12 -44.21 21.71
C GLU A 336 2.22 -43.61 20.80
N CYS A 337 3.28 -43.12 21.38
CA CYS A 337 4.36 -42.48 20.65
C CYS A 337 4.94 -43.34 19.51
N ILE A 338 5.22 -42.73 18.37
CA ILE A 338 5.81 -43.36 17.20
C ILE A 338 7.30 -43.03 17.12
N LYS A 339 8.14 -44.05 16.90
CA LYS A 339 9.58 -43.89 16.67
C LYS A 339 9.92 -44.48 15.30
N ILE A 340 10.40 -43.64 14.39
CA ILE A 340 11.02 -44.05 13.13
C ILE A 340 12.53 -44.00 13.33
N LYS A 341 13.28 -44.92 12.76
CA LYS A 341 14.76 -44.95 12.84
C LYS A 341 15.36 -43.61 12.41
N ASN A 342 16.28 -43.09 13.18
CA ASN A 342 16.98 -41.82 12.95
C ASN A 342 16.08 -40.55 12.99
N THR A 343 14.92 -40.61 13.64
CA THR A 343 14.09 -39.41 13.87
C THR A 343 13.86 -39.20 15.37
N PRO A 344 13.45 -38.01 15.82
CA PRO A 344 12.93 -37.81 17.16
C PRO A 344 11.69 -38.68 17.42
N LEU A 345 11.42 -38.98 18.71
CA LEU A 345 10.17 -39.62 19.12
C LEU A 345 9.00 -38.66 18.82
N LYS A 346 7.95 -39.16 18.17
CA LYS A 346 6.77 -38.40 17.78
C LYS A 346 5.57 -38.81 18.64
N CYS A 347 5.06 -37.87 19.44
CA CYS A 347 3.99 -38.11 20.40
C CYS A 347 2.86 -37.10 20.23
N SER A 348 1.70 -37.41 20.77
CA SER A 348 0.68 -36.41 21.13
C SER A 348 1.12 -35.64 22.37
N TRP A 349 0.45 -34.52 22.70
CA TRP A 349 0.76 -33.71 23.86
C TRP A 349 0.50 -34.42 25.21
N ARG A 350 -0.31 -35.49 25.19
CA ARG A 350 -0.52 -36.45 26.28
C ARG A 350 -0.82 -37.83 25.68
N THR A 351 -0.67 -38.88 26.43
CA THR A 351 -1.13 -40.22 26.04
C THR A 351 -2.65 -40.31 26.23
N MET A 352 -3.38 -40.73 25.20
CA MET A 352 -4.86 -40.77 25.20
C MET A 352 -5.43 -42.21 25.17
N GLY A 353 -4.57 -43.23 25.01
CA GLY A 353 -5.01 -44.61 24.91
C GLY A 353 -5.71 -44.96 23.60
N LEU A 354 -6.72 -45.79 23.64
CA LEU A 354 -7.49 -46.19 22.46
C LEU A 354 -8.59 -45.13 22.16
N ILE A 355 -8.44 -44.39 21.10
CA ILE A 355 -9.30 -43.27 20.71
C ILE A 355 -9.83 -43.42 19.28
N ASP A 356 -11.00 -42.88 19.00
CA ASP A 356 -11.58 -42.79 17.65
C ASP A 356 -11.25 -41.44 17.00
N ASP A 357 -11.72 -41.23 15.76
CA ASP A 357 -11.54 -40.03 14.92
C ASP A 357 -12.11 -38.77 15.56
N VAL A 358 -13.30 -38.83 16.16
CA VAL A 358 -13.97 -37.70 16.81
C VAL A 358 -13.13 -37.25 18.02
N TYR A 359 -12.74 -38.19 18.87
CA TYR A 359 -11.92 -37.92 20.04
C TYR A 359 -10.54 -37.40 19.64
N ALA A 360 -9.97 -37.97 18.56
CA ALA A 360 -8.68 -37.53 18.03
C ALA A 360 -8.69 -36.07 17.54
N LEU A 361 -9.79 -35.60 16.93
CA LEU A 361 -9.97 -34.18 16.56
C LEU A 361 -10.20 -33.32 17.79
N ALA A 362 -11.11 -33.71 18.67
CA ALA A 362 -11.48 -32.96 19.88
C ALA A 362 -10.25 -32.65 20.77
N TYR A 363 -9.36 -33.61 20.92
CA TYR A 363 -8.14 -33.48 21.73
C TYR A 363 -6.86 -33.28 20.92
N SER A 364 -7.02 -33.06 19.62
CA SER A 364 -5.88 -32.74 18.72
C SER A 364 -4.75 -33.77 18.77
N SER A 365 -5.07 -35.08 18.72
CA SER A 365 -4.08 -36.16 18.70
C SER A 365 -3.17 -36.03 17.48
N ASN A 366 -1.87 -36.01 17.70
CA ASN A 366 -0.88 -36.10 16.61
C ASN A 366 -0.73 -37.55 16.15
N VAL A 367 -0.68 -38.47 17.10
CA VAL A 367 -0.42 -39.90 16.85
C VAL A 367 -1.51 -40.53 15.98
N TYR A 368 -2.77 -40.18 16.22
CA TYR A 368 -3.84 -40.62 15.36
C TYR A 368 -3.61 -40.22 13.88
N GLN A 369 -3.23 -38.98 13.62
CA GLN A 369 -2.91 -38.48 12.29
C GLN A 369 -1.68 -39.17 11.71
N TYR A 370 -0.64 -39.42 12.50
CA TYR A 370 0.53 -40.17 12.04
C TYR A 370 0.16 -41.60 11.59
N LYS A 371 -0.70 -42.29 12.32
CA LYS A 371 -1.16 -43.64 11.98
C LYS A 371 -2.00 -43.63 10.69
N ILE A 372 -2.84 -42.64 10.49
CA ILE A 372 -3.53 -42.43 9.21
C ILE A 372 -2.49 -42.24 8.08
N ALA A 373 -1.52 -41.35 8.26
CA ALA A 373 -0.52 -41.05 7.23
C ALA A 373 0.31 -42.28 6.85
N ILE A 374 0.67 -43.12 7.83
CA ILE A 374 1.35 -44.39 7.59
C ILE A 374 0.49 -45.31 6.72
N LYS A 375 -0.80 -45.48 7.04
CA LYS A 375 -1.72 -46.32 6.27
C LYS A 375 -1.97 -45.77 4.87
N VAL A 376 -2.20 -44.46 4.70
CA VAL A 376 -2.37 -43.79 3.40
C VAL A 376 -1.12 -43.99 2.51
N GLY A 377 0.06 -43.98 3.14
CA GLY A 377 1.32 -44.25 2.47
C GLY A 377 1.66 -45.74 2.32
N ASN A 378 0.74 -46.66 2.61
CA ASN A 378 0.98 -48.13 2.59
C ASN A 378 2.22 -48.54 3.41
N GLY A 379 2.50 -47.80 4.50
CA GLY A 379 3.68 -48.05 5.34
C GLY A 379 3.49 -49.20 6.31
N ASN A 380 4.49 -50.08 6.38
CA ASN A 380 4.55 -51.11 7.43
C ASN A 380 5.41 -50.58 8.59
N TYR A 381 4.73 -50.03 9.62
CA TYR A 381 5.39 -49.45 10.78
C TYR A 381 5.84 -50.49 11.80
N GLN A 382 7.09 -50.40 12.19
CA GLN A 382 7.66 -51.08 13.36
C GLN A 382 8.48 -50.08 14.19
N TYR A 383 8.39 -50.16 15.51
CA TYR A 383 9.08 -49.25 16.43
C TYR A 383 10.60 -49.24 16.18
N ASP A 384 11.16 -48.05 16.05
CA ASP A 384 12.58 -47.76 15.79
C ASP A 384 13.18 -48.46 14.55
N LYS A 385 12.35 -48.76 13.56
CA LYS A 385 12.79 -49.31 12.25
C LYS A 385 12.57 -48.26 11.15
N PRO A 386 13.29 -48.37 10.01
CA PRO A 386 13.02 -47.56 8.83
C PRO A 386 11.59 -47.74 8.36
N LEU A 387 10.89 -46.63 8.13
CA LEU A 387 9.54 -46.63 7.54
C LEU A 387 9.62 -46.24 6.06
N LYS A 388 9.15 -47.14 5.18
CA LYS A 388 8.98 -46.85 3.75
C LYS A 388 7.51 -46.47 3.53
N ILE A 389 7.27 -45.50 2.66
CA ILE A 389 5.96 -45.05 2.21
C ILE A 389 5.90 -45.04 0.69
N SER A 390 4.70 -45.09 0.14
CA SER A 390 4.47 -44.98 -1.30
C SER A 390 4.79 -43.59 -1.82
N ASP A 391 5.27 -43.48 -3.06
CA ASP A 391 5.67 -42.23 -3.69
C ASP A 391 4.53 -41.23 -3.87
N ASP A 392 3.30 -41.74 -3.93
CA ASP A 392 2.06 -40.94 -4.08
C ASP A 392 1.46 -40.43 -2.78
N ALA A 393 2.03 -40.80 -1.62
CA ALA A 393 1.47 -40.46 -0.31
C ALA A 393 1.31 -38.96 -0.11
N PHE A 394 2.32 -38.17 -0.46
CA PHE A 394 2.25 -36.71 -0.38
C PHE A 394 1.23 -36.11 -1.36
N SER A 395 1.15 -36.65 -2.58
CA SER A 395 0.18 -36.14 -3.56
C SER A 395 -1.26 -36.43 -3.18
N LYS A 396 -1.52 -37.55 -2.50
CA LYS A 396 -2.84 -37.88 -1.93
C LYS A 396 -3.28 -36.80 -0.92
N TYR A 397 -2.41 -36.43 0.02
CA TYR A 397 -2.67 -35.37 0.98
C TYR A 397 -2.88 -34.03 0.29
N ARG A 398 -1.96 -33.62 -0.61
CA ARG A 398 -2.04 -32.34 -1.34
C ARG A 398 -3.30 -32.23 -2.18
N SER A 399 -3.67 -33.29 -2.89
CA SER A 399 -4.91 -33.31 -3.67
C SER A 399 -6.15 -33.09 -2.82
N MET A 400 -6.19 -33.68 -1.64
CA MET A 400 -7.31 -33.48 -0.70
C MET A 400 -7.29 -32.08 -0.10
N TYR A 401 -6.14 -31.60 0.34
CA TYR A 401 -5.99 -30.26 0.89
C TYR A 401 -6.34 -29.18 -0.14
N ALA A 402 -5.95 -29.38 -1.41
CA ALA A 402 -6.29 -28.49 -2.50
C ALA A 402 -7.80 -28.39 -2.75
N SER A 403 -8.55 -29.49 -2.54
CA SER A 403 -10.03 -29.44 -2.67
C SER A 403 -10.72 -28.60 -1.59
N PHE A 404 -10.00 -28.27 -0.53
CA PHE A 404 -10.42 -27.32 0.51
C PHE A 404 -9.77 -25.94 0.39
N GLY A 405 -9.07 -25.64 -0.71
CA GLY A 405 -8.45 -24.35 -0.95
C GLY A 405 -7.00 -24.20 -0.43
N LEU A 406 -6.39 -25.26 0.15
CA LEU A 406 -5.02 -25.19 0.64
C LEU A 406 -4.00 -25.46 -0.47
N GLY A 407 -3.03 -24.57 -0.67
CA GLY A 407 -1.98 -24.71 -1.67
C GLY A 407 -2.41 -24.38 -3.11
N VAL A 408 -3.57 -23.77 -3.27
CA VAL A 408 -4.14 -23.27 -4.53
C VAL A 408 -4.59 -21.82 -4.38
N LYS A 409 -4.90 -21.14 -5.50
CA LYS A 409 -5.49 -19.80 -5.45
C LYS A 409 -6.87 -19.85 -4.81
N THR A 410 -7.15 -18.89 -3.94
CA THR A 410 -8.46 -18.77 -3.29
C THR A 410 -9.49 -18.12 -4.20
N GLY A 411 -9.04 -17.39 -5.21
CA GLY A 411 -9.91 -16.61 -6.09
C GLY A 411 -10.28 -15.25 -5.52
N ILE A 412 -9.63 -14.81 -4.43
CA ILE A 412 -9.79 -13.43 -3.95
C ILE A 412 -9.39 -12.46 -5.04
N ASP A 413 -10.16 -11.40 -5.22
CA ASP A 413 -10.01 -10.37 -6.24
C ASP A 413 -8.89 -9.36 -5.91
N LEU A 414 -7.71 -9.88 -5.63
CA LEU A 414 -6.48 -9.11 -5.41
C LEU A 414 -5.40 -9.51 -6.41
N PRO A 415 -4.53 -8.59 -6.83
CA PRO A 415 -3.56 -8.83 -7.90
C PRO A 415 -2.44 -9.80 -7.51
N VAL A 416 -2.21 -9.96 -6.21
CA VAL A 416 -1.11 -10.79 -5.67
C VAL A 416 -1.65 -11.75 -4.63
N GLU A 417 -1.40 -13.04 -4.84
CA GLU A 417 -1.74 -14.11 -3.91
C GLU A 417 -0.64 -15.16 -3.92
N SER A 418 -0.14 -15.53 -2.73
CA SER A 418 0.82 -16.62 -2.56
C SER A 418 0.10 -17.96 -2.50
N LEU A 419 0.63 -18.96 -3.21
CA LEU A 419 0.13 -20.34 -3.12
C LEU A 419 0.63 -21.10 -1.89
N GLY A 420 1.51 -20.48 -1.09
CA GLY A 420 2.20 -21.16 -0.01
C GLY A 420 3.47 -21.86 -0.49
N TYR A 421 4.04 -22.69 0.37
CA TYR A 421 5.22 -23.49 0.05
C TYR A 421 4.93 -24.97 0.19
N SER A 422 5.26 -25.74 -0.82
CA SER A 422 5.19 -27.20 -0.83
C SER A 422 6.58 -27.81 -0.59
N GLY A 423 6.73 -28.53 0.51
CA GLY A 423 7.98 -29.21 0.84
C GLY A 423 8.39 -30.22 -0.23
N LYS A 424 9.70 -30.29 -0.54
CA LYS A 424 10.23 -31.16 -1.62
C LYS A 424 10.65 -32.55 -1.13
N SER A 425 10.89 -32.72 0.17
CA SER A 425 11.31 -33.99 0.74
C SER A 425 10.18 -34.99 0.76
N LYS A 426 10.49 -36.25 0.42
CA LYS A 426 9.54 -37.39 0.44
C LYS A 426 9.81 -38.37 1.59
N LEU A 427 10.56 -37.97 2.61
CA LEU A 427 10.84 -38.83 3.76
C LEU A 427 9.56 -39.13 4.55
N SER A 428 9.42 -40.36 5.03
CA SER A 428 8.26 -40.78 5.82
C SER A 428 8.01 -39.93 7.05
N GLY A 429 9.06 -39.48 7.75
CA GLY A 429 8.95 -38.55 8.88
C GLY A 429 8.27 -37.23 8.52
N HIS A 430 8.56 -36.68 7.33
CA HIS A 430 7.93 -35.47 6.83
C HIS A 430 6.46 -35.68 6.41
N LEU A 431 6.06 -36.88 5.98
CA LEU A 431 4.65 -37.20 5.75
C LEU A 431 3.86 -37.14 7.07
N LEU A 432 4.45 -37.66 8.16
CA LEU A 432 3.83 -37.55 9.48
C LEU A 432 3.69 -36.07 9.91
N ASP A 433 4.74 -35.28 9.71
CA ASP A 433 4.69 -33.85 10.02
C ASP A 433 3.66 -33.12 9.14
N TYR A 434 3.54 -33.50 7.87
CA TYR A 434 2.54 -32.96 6.96
C TYR A 434 1.10 -33.21 7.44
N ALA A 435 0.81 -34.42 7.89
CA ALA A 435 -0.53 -34.81 8.39
C ALA A 435 -0.99 -33.98 9.62
N ILE A 436 -0.07 -33.34 10.33
CA ILE A 436 -0.37 -32.46 11.48
C ILE A 436 -0.12 -30.98 11.18
N GLY A 437 0.12 -30.63 9.90
CA GLY A 437 0.32 -29.26 9.44
C GLY A 437 1.68 -28.64 9.77
N GLN A 438 2.74 -29.44 9.87
CA GLN A 438 4.10 -28.98 10.16
C GLN A 438 5.08 -29.20 8.99
N TYR A 439 4.60 -29.14 7.75
CA TYR A 439 5.47 -29.37 6.60
C TYR A 439 5.22 -28.39 5.44
N ASP A 440 4.06 -28.43 4.79
CA ASP A 440 3.68 -27.41 3.82
C ASP A 440 3.14 -26.17 4.56
N THR A 441 3.22 -24.99 3.91
CA THR A 441 2.73 -23.72 4.47
C THR A 441 1.62 -23.13 3.61
N TYR A 442 0.69 -22.42 4.23
CA TYR A 442 -0.49 -21.84 3.59
C TYR A 442 -0.72 -20.40 4.07
N THR A 443 -1.34 -19.57 3.25
CA THR A 443 -1.70 -18.21 3.65
C THR A 443 -2.88 -18.19 4.62
N PRO A 444 -3.00 -17.16 5.47
CA PRO A 444 -4.21 -16.98 6.30
C PRO A 444 -5.51 -16.98 5.49
N MET A 445 -5.52 -16.47 4.26
CA MET A 445 -6.68 -16.52 3.38
C MET A 445 -7.04 -17.95 2.99
N GLN A 446 -6.06 -18.77 2.62
CA GLN A 446 -6.29 -20.19 2.31
C GLN A 446 -6.83 -20.94 3.54
N LEU A 447 -6.35 -20.62 4.75
CA LEU A 447 -6.85 -21.20 5.98
C LEU A 447 -8.31 -20.77 6.28
N SER A 448 -8.66 -19.51 5.99
CA SER A 448 -10.04 -19.04 6.09
C SER A 448 -10.98 -19.78 5.13
N GLN A 449 -10.56 -19.93 3.87
CA GLN A 449 -11.33 -20.70 2.88
C GLN A 449 -11.49 -22.18 3.30
N TYR A 450 -10.41 -22.78 3.78
CA TYR A 450 -10.43 -24.15 4.29
C TYR A 450 -11.49 -24.33 5.39
N ILE A 451 -11.50 -23.47 6.40
CA ILE A 451 -12.48 -23.54 7.51
C ILE A 451 -13.90 -23.26 7.01
N SER A 452 -14.09 -22.36 6.05
CA SER A 452 -15.40 -22.09 5.46
C SER A 452 -15.93 -23.25 4.60
N THR A 453 -15.05 -24.16 4.15
CA THR A 453 -15.39 -25.31 3.31
C THR A 453 -15.74 -26.56 4.14
N ILE A 454 -15.20 -26.70 5.34
CA ILE A 454 -15.50 -27.78 6.30
C ILE A 454 -16.78 -27.50 7.09
#